data_cdb7b140ec82273ea255a857d62db3b7
#
_entry.id   cdb7b140ec82273ea255a857d62db3b7
#
_cell.length_a   1.000
_cell.length_b   1.000
_cell.length_c   1.000
_cell.angle_alpha   90.00
_cell.angle_beta   90.00
_cell.angle_gamma   90.00
#
_symmetry.space_group_name_H-M   'P 1'
#
loop_
_entity.id
_entity.type
_entity.pdbx_description
1 polymer ?
#
loop_
_entity_poly.entity_id
_entity_poly.type
_entity_poly.pdbx_seq_one_letter_code
_entity_poly.pdbx_strand_id
1 'polypeptide(L)'
;NFSEYMALLSGNTDLLDKAKLEKRIASLEGERKSFHKGRRDSEFKLETKVKELGGNTAAIEAMTEDWNRFLAAARTDKDGNRLNAVRVDGVDSTDEKVIGKRLQEIARNATTGGLYKPIGELYGFPVKVVSERTLKEGLEFTDNRFVVEGNYKYTYNNGHLAMADPVAAARNFLNALEKIPSTIDQYKAKNEGLEKEIPQLQEIASKVWK
;
A
#
# COMPACT_ATOMS: atom_id res chain seq x y z
N ASN A 1 -44.82 16.26 20.18
CA ASN A 1 -44.05 16.33 21.42
C ASN A 1 -45.00 16.41 22.64
N PHE A 2 -44.72 15.62 23.71
CA PHE A 2 -45.54 15.56 24.92
C PHE A 2 -45.69 16.93 25.60
N SER A 3 -44.63 17.71 25.72
CA SER A 3 -44.66 19.05 26.31
C SER A 3 -45.54 20.02 25.51
N GLU A 4 -45.51 19.98 24.18
CA GLU A 4 -46.38 20.80 23.34
C GLU A 4 -47.84 20.39 23.49
N TYR A 5 -48.10 19.08 23.58
CA TYR A 5 -49.45 18.55 23.77
C TYR A 5 -50.05 18.97 25.13
N MET A 6 -49.25 18.87 26.19
CA MET A 6 -49.65 19.32 27.54
C MET A 6 -49.89 20.84 27.57
N ALA A 7 -49.04 21.60 26.92
CA ALA A 7 -49.22 23.06 26.81
C ALA A 7 -50.53 23.45 26.06
N LEU A 8 -50.86 22.75 24.98
CA LEU A 8 -52.12 22.91 24.27
C LEU A 8 -53.33 22.56 25.12
N LEU A 9 -53.29 21.46 25.89
CA LEU A 9 -54.34 21.03 26.79
C LEU A 9 -54.58 22.04 27.93
N SER A 10 -53.53 22.68 28.43
CA SER A 10 -53.61 23.71 29.49
C SER A 10 -54.12 25.05 29.02
N GLY A 11 -54.19 25.31 27.72
CA GLY A 11 -54.53 26.58 27.14
C GLY A 11 -53.52 27.71 27.40
N ASN A 12 -52.30 27.39 27.84
CA ASN A 12 -51.27 28.33 28.21
C ASN A 12 -50.29 28.50 27.06
N THR A 13 -50.35 29.68 26.38
CA THR A 13 -49.48 30.01 25.26
C THR A 13 -47.99 30.12 25.65
N ASP A 14 -47.70 30.58 26.86
CA ASP A 14 -46.31 30.67 27.35
C ASP A 14 -45.66 29.31 27.51
N LEU A 15 -46.40 28.30 28.00
CA LEU A 15 -45.92 26.91 28.08
C LEU A 15 -45.72 26.28 26.69
N LEU A 16 -46.59 26.60 25.75
CA LEU A 16 -46.46 26.16 24.36
C LEU A 16 -45.20 26.77 23.70
N ASP A 17 -45.01 28.05 23.89
CA ASP A 17 -43.85 28.74 23.35
C ASP A 17 -42.54 28.26 23.98
N LYS A 18 -42.54 28.01 25.31
CA LYS A 18 -41.43 27.37 26.01
C LYS A 18 -41.10 26.01 25.41
N ALA A 19 -42.11 25.12 25.24
CA ALA A 19 -41.91 23.82 24.65
C ALA A 19 -41.37 23.84 23.23
N LYS A 20 -41.79 24.81 22.41
CA LYS A 20 -41.26 25.03 21.07
C LYS A 20 -39.80 25.48 21.08
N LEU A 21 -39.43 26.40 22.00
CA LEU A 21 -38.08 26.88 22.17
C LEU A 21 -37.17 25.78 22.65
N GLU A 22 -37.56 24.97 23.63
CA GLU A 22 -36.80 23.83 24.12
C GLU A 22 -36.53 22.83 23.01
N LYS A 23 -37.51 22.52 22.18
CA LYS A 23 -37.35 21.65 21.00
C LYS A 23 -36.39 22.25 19.97
N ARG A 24 -36.44 23.56 19.75
CA ARG A 24 -35.53 24.26 18.84
C ARG A 24 -34.10 24.25 19.36
N ILE A 25 -33.91 24.48 20.65
CA ILE A 25 -32.59 24.40 21.31
C ILE A 25 -32.01 22.99 21.17
N ALA A 26 -32.80 21.96 21.48
CA ALA A 26 -32.34 20.57 21.35
C ALA A 26 -31.93 20.22 19.89
N SER A 27 -32.71 20.71 18.91
CA SER A 27 -32.37 20.54 17.49
C SER A 27 -31.03 21.22 17.13
N LEU A 28 -30.85 22.47 17.55
CA LEU A 28 -29.61 23.23 17.30
C LEU A 28 -28.39 22.63 17.98
N GLU A 29 -28.57 22.12 19.20
CA GLU A 29 -27.49 21.40 19.91
C GLU A 29 -27.10 20.10 19.18
N GLY A 30 -28.08 19.37 18.64
CA GLY A 30 -27.86 18.19 17.81
C GLY A 30 -27.10 18.53 16.52
N GLU A 31 -27.54 19.59 15.83
CA GLU A 31 -26.87 20.09 14.62
C GLU A 31 -25.42 20.52 14.90
N ARG A 32 -25.22 21.25 15.97
CA ARG A 32 -23.88 21.70 16.43
C ARG A 32 -22.96 20.51 16.73
N LYS A 33 -23.46 19.51 17.44
CA LYS A 33 -22.72 18.29 17.76
C LYS A 33 -22.31 17.53 16.51
N SER A 34 -23.24 17.37 15.56
CA SER A 34 -22.97 16.74 14.26
C SER A 34 -21.95 17.50 13.44
N PHE A 35 -22.04 18.83 13.41
CA PHE A 35 -21.07 19.69 12.74
C PHE A 35 -19.66 19.51 13.28
N HIS A 36 -19.49 19.58 14.61
CA HIS A 36 -18.17 19.42 15.24
C HIS A 36 -17.60 18.02 15.06
N LYS A 37 -18.46 16.99 15.06
CA LYS A 37 -18.04 15.62 14.75
C LYS A 37 -17.54 15.53 13.31
N GLY A 38 -18.30 16.01 12.34
CA GLY A 38 -17.93 16.01 10.93
C GLY A 38 -16.63 16.76 10.67
N ARG A 39 -16.41 17.90 11.34
CA ARG A 39 -15.17 18.66 11.25
C ARG A 39 -13.96 17.86 11.77
N ARG A 40 -14.09 17.22 12.94
CA ARG A 40 -13.01 16.38 13.52
C ARG A 40 -12.70 15.18 12.63
N ASP A 41 -13.71 14.52 12.09
CA ASP A 41 -13.54 13.40 11.17
C ASP A 41 -12.80 13.85 9.89
N SER A 42 -13.10 15.04 9.40
CA SER A 42 -12.41 15.62 8.24
C SER A 42 -10.97 16.02 8.55
N GLU A 43 -10.69 16.56 9.72
CA GLU A 43 -9.33 16.86 10.19
C GLU A 43 -8.47 15.59 10.27
N PHE A 44 -9.02 14.50 10.79
CA PHE A 44 -8.33 13.21 10.86
C PHE A 44 -8.07 12.63 9.47
N LYS A 45 -9.07 12.64 8.58
CA LYS A 45 -8.91 12.21 7.19
C LYS A 45 -7.88 13.05 6.45
N LEU A 46 -7.89 14.37 6.65
CA LEU A 46 -6.94 15.29 6.05
C LEU A 46 -5.50 14.93 6.46
N GLU A 47 -5.26 14.73 7.75
CA GLU A 47 -3.94 14.32 8.25
C GLU A 47 -3.47 13.01 7.61
N THR A 48 -4.35 12.00 7.55
CA THR A 48 -4.06 10.70 6.94
C THR A 48 -3.74 10.84 5.45
N LYS A 49 -4.52 11.63 4.69
CA LYS A 49 -4.31 11.84 3.26
C LYS A 49 -3.03 12.62 2.94
N VAL A 50 -2.69 13.60 3.76
CA VAL A 50 -1.43 14.35 3.62
C VAL A 50 -0.22 13.45 3.86
N LYS A 51 -0.28 12.57 4.87
CA LYS A 51 0.76 11.56 5.11
C LYS A 51 0.89 10.57 3.96
N GLU A 52 -0.23 10.10 3.43
CA GLU A 52 -0.24 9.20 2.26
C GLU A 52 0.39 9.86 1.04
N LEU A 53 0.03 11.11 0.74
CA LEU A 53 0.62 11.88 -0.36
C LEU A 53 2.15 12.00 -0.20
N GLY A 54 2.62 12.37 0.98
CA GLY A 54 4.05 12.47 1.28
C GLY A 54 4.78 11.14 1.15
N GLY A 55 4.20 10.05 1.65
CA GLY A 55 4.73 8.69 1.51
C GLY A 55 4.79 8.22 0.07
N ASN A 56 3.74 8.47 -0.71
CA ASN A 56 3.71 8.14 -2.15
C ASN A 56 4.75 8.94 -2.94
N THR A 57 4.93 10.22 -2.64
CA THR A 57 5.94 11.07 -3.28
C THR A 57 7.35 10.55 -3.00
N ALA A 58 7.65 10.19 -1.76
CA ALA A 58 8.93 9.59 -1.38
C ALA A 58 9.16 8.24 -2.08
N ALA A 59 8.13 7.41 -2.19
CA ALA A 59 8.19 6.14 -2.90
C ALA A 59 8.46 6.33 -4.41
N ILE A 60 7.82 7.30 -5.05
CA ILE A 60 8.06 7.64 -6.46
C ILE A 60 9.52 8.08 -6.68
N GLU A 61 10.07 8.91 -5.80
CA GLU A 61 11.48 9.34 -5.89
C GLU A 61 12.43 8.14 -5.74
N ALA A 62 12.21 7.30 -4.74
CA ALA A 62 13.00 6.10 -4.52
C ALA A 62 12.96 5.13 -5.71
N MET A 63 11.77 4.87 -6.24
CA MET A 63 11.57 4.00 -7.41
C MET A 63 12.18 4.59 -8.69
N THR A 64 12.11 5.91 -8.88
CA THR A 64 12.71 6.58 -10.04
C THR A 64 14.23 6.45 -10.02
N GLU A 65 14.85 6.61 -8.87
CA GLU A 65 16.29 6.42 -8.68
C GLU A 65 16.71 4.97 -8.96
N ASP A 66 15.95 4.00 -8.43
CA ASP A 66 16.17 2.58 -8.69
C ASP A 66 15.99 2.22 -10.17
N TRP A 67 14.99 2.78 -10.83
CA TRP A 67 14.77 2.57 -12.26
C TRP A 67 15.94 3.09 -13.11
N ASN A 68 16.46 4.28 -12.81
CA ASN A 68 17.64 4.82 -13.49
C ASN A 68 18.88 3.96 -13.26
N ARG A 69 19.06 3.44 -12.06
CA ARG A 69 20.13 2.50 -11.74
C ARG A 69 19.99 1.19 -12.51
N PHE A 70 18.78 0.65 -12.60
CA PHE A 70 18.49 -0.53 -13.41
C PHE A 70 18.80 -0.31 -14.88
N LEU A 71 18.35 0.79 -15.48
CA LEU A 71 18.63 1.12 -16.88
C LEU A 71 20.13 1.27 -17.16
N ALA A 72 20.89 1.80 -16.22
CA ALA A 72 22.34 1.92 -16.35
C ALA A 72 23.06 0.56 -16.29
N ALA A 73 22.52 -0.40 -15.53
CA ALA A 73 23.08 -1.74 -15.36
C ALA A 73 22.58 -2.75 -16.39
N ALA A 74 21.39 -2.54 -16.94
CA ALA A 74 20.78 -3.46 -17.90
C ALA A 74 21.56 -3.48 -19.22
N ARG A 75 21.96 -4.67 -19.64
CA ARG A 75 22.65 -4.91 -20.90
C ARG A 75 21.95 -6.06 -21.62
N THR A 76 21.79 -5.91 -22.92
CA THR A 76 21.31 -6.98 -23.80
C THR A 76 22.28 -7.20 -24.95
N ASP A 77 22.37 -8.42 -25.46
CA ASP A 77 23.08 -8.72 -26.67
C ASP A 77 22.26 -8.34 -27.93
N LYS A 78 22.78 -8.64 -29.10
CA LYS A 78 22.11 -8.35 -30.39
C LYS A 78 20.78 -9.07 -30.58
N ASP A 79 20.61 -10.19 -29.88
CA ASP A 79 19.42 -11.05 -29.94
C ASP A 79 18.42 -10.73 -28.83
N GLY A 80 18.70 -9.69 -28.00
CA GLY A 80 17.84 -9.28 -26.90
C GLY A 80 18.03 -10.09 -25.61
N ASN A 81 19.04 -10.97 -25.54
CA ASN A 81 19.31 -11.72 -24.32
C ASN A 81 19.94 -10.83 -23.25
N ARG A 82 19.53 -11.05 -22.01
CA ARG A 82 20.06 -10.30 -20.86
C ARG A 82 21.51 -10.67 -20.57
N LEU A 83 22.36 -9.66 -20.42
CA LEU A 83 23.75 -9.81 -20.02
C LEU A 83 23.94 -9.32 -18.59
N ASN A 84 24.76 -10.03 -17.80
CA ASN A 84 25.12 -9.66 -16.43
C ASN A 84 23.95 -9.40 -15.49
N ALA A 85 22.79 -10.01 -15.77
CA ALA A 85 21.57 -9.73 -15.05
C ALA A 85 21.55 -10.32 -13.63
N VAL A 86 22.09 -11.52 -13.46
CA VAL A 86 21.80 -12.36 -12.31
C VAL A 86 23.01 -13.02 -11.73
N ARG A 87 23.09 -12.99 -10.41
CA ARG A 87 23.95 -13.81 -9.61
C ARG A 87 23.14 -14.37 -8.44
N VAL A 88 22.76 -15.62 -8.53
CA VAL A 88 22.10 -16.34 -7.44
C VAL A 88 23.12 -17.25 -6.78
N ASP A 89 23.09 -17.39 -5.45
CA ASP A 89 24.08 -18.18 -4.71
C ASP A 89 24.41 -19.52 -5.38
N GLY A 90 25.68 -19.66 -5.80
CA GLY A 90 26.19 -20.82 -6.51
C GLY A 90 25.91 -20.87 -8.02
N VAL A 91 25.23 -19.87 -8.59
CA VAL A 91 24.92 -19.80 -10.02
C VAL A 91 25.16 -18.41 -10.58
N ASP A 92 25.99 -18.34 -11.60
CA ASP A 92 26.23 -17.14 -12.41
C ASP A 92 25.83 -17.48 -13.85
N SER A 93 24.57 -17.22 -14.22
CA SER A 93 24.00 -17.61 -15.50
C SER A 93 22.88 -16.69 -15.94
N THR A 94 22.67 -16.57 -17.26
CA THR A 94 21.52 -15.94 -17.86
C THR A 94 20.46 -16.93 -18.36
N ASP A 95 20.72 -18.24 -18.23
CA ASP A 95 19.79 -19.30 -18.61
C ASP A 95 18.66 -19.41 -17.59
N GLU A 96 17.42 -19.11 -18.03
CA GLU A 96 16.22 -19.14 -17.20
C GLU A 96 16.00 -20.49 -16.51
N LYS A 97 16.33 -21.60 -17.18
CA LYS A 97 16.15 -22.93 -16.63
C LYS A 97 17.13 -23.22 -15.48
N VAL A 98 18.38 -22.80 -15.63
CA VAL A 98 19.43 -22.93 -14.61
C VAL A 98 19.09 -22.08 -13.40
N ILE A 99 18.74 -20.82 -13.62
CA ILE A 99 18.31 -19.89 -12.57
C ILE A 99 17.10 -20.45 -11.82
N GLY A 100 16.08 -20.89 -12.55
CA GLY A 100 14.85 -21.40 -11.99
C GLY A 100 15.04 -22.65 -11.13
N LYS A 101 15.89 -23.59 -11.55
CA LYS A 101 16.24 -24.77 -10.75
C LYS A 101 16.93 -24.36 -9.44
N ARG A 102 17.84 -23.40 -9.49
CA ARG A 102 18.49 -22.90 -8.29
C ARG A 102 17.53 -22.21 -7.33
N LEU A 103 16.62 -21.39 -7.85
CA LEU A 103 15.57 -20.75 -7.06
C LEU A 103 14.65 -21.78 -6.39
N GLN A 104 14.30 -22.85 -7.08
CA GLN A 104 13.52 -23.96 -6.50
C GLN A 104 14.27 -24.67 -5.37
N GLU A 105 15.58 -24.88 -5.50
CA GLU A 105 16.42 -25.46 -4.43
C GLU A 105 16.47 -24.53 -3.20
N ILE A 106 16.66 -23.23 -3.43
CA ILE A 106 16.64 -22.21 -2.37
C ILE A 106 15.30 -22.24 -1.65
N ALA A 107 14.18 -22.26 -2.41
CA ALA A 107 12.84 -22.31 -1.85
C ALA A 107 12.60 -23.55 -0.99
N ARG A 108 13.06 -24.71 -1.43
CA ARG A 108 12.92 -25.97 -0.67
C ARG A 108 13.70 -25.99 0.63
N ASN A 109 14.86 -25.35 0.64
CA ASN A 109 15.81 -25.37 1.75
C ASN A 109 15.74 -24.14 2.66
N ALA A 110 14.96 -23.10 2.28
CA ALA A 110 14.89 -21.88 3.05
C ALA A 110 14.12 -22.09 4.37
N THR A 111 14.78 -21.77 5.47
CA THR A 111 14.24 -21.78 6.82
C THR A 111 14.67 -20.50 7.52
N THR A 112 14.11 -19.36 7.10
CA THR A 112 14.56 -18.06 7.59
C THR A 112 13.80 -17.58 8.84
N GLY A 113 12.67 -18.21 9.17
CA GLY A 113 11.86 -17.84 10.34
C GLY A 113 11.35 -16.40 10.30
N GLY A 114 10.99 -15.89 9.12
CA GLY A 114 10.54 -14.53 8.91
C GLY A 114 11.67 -13.51 8.71
N LEU A 115 12.92 -13.90 8.78
CA LEU A 115 14.07 -13.03 8.51
C LEU A 115 14.43 -13.04 7.02
N TYR A 116 14.89 -11.91 6.51
CA TYR A 116 15.38 -11.79 5.14
C TYR A 116 16.82 -12.27 5.03
N LYS A 117 17.05 -13.30 4.22
CA LYS A 117 18.37 -13.90 4.00
C LYS A 117 18.87 -13.59 2.59
N PRO A 118 20.11 -13.06 2.44
CA PRO A 118 20.68 -12.81 1.11
C PRO A 118 20.81 -14.10 0.30
N ILE A 119 20.44 -14.03 -1.01
CA ILE A 119 20.56 -15.14 -1.97
C ILE A 119 21.27 -14.76 -3.26
N GLY A 120 21.64 -13.52 -3.45
CA GLY A 120 22.34 -13.07 -4.65
C GLY A 120 22.06 -11.63 -5.02
N GLU A 121 22.18 -11.35 -6.30
CA GLU A 121 22.00 -10.03 -6.90
C GLU A 121 21.24 -10.10 -8.21
N LEU A 122 20.45 -9.06 -8.50
CA LEU A 122 19.79 -8.85 -9.78
C LEU A 122 20.15 -7.45 -10.29
N TYR A 123 20.88 -7.36 -11.39
CA TYR A 123 21.43 -6.10 -11.92
C TYR A 123 22.17 -5.25 -10.87
N GLY A 124 22.88 -5.90 -9.97
CA GLY A 124 23.58 -5.26 -8.86
C GLY A 124 22.71 -4.91 -7.64
N PHE A 125 21.40 -5.16 -7.69
CA PHE A 125 20.51 -5.01 -6.54
C PHE A 125 20.57 -6.27 -5.68
N PRO A 126 20.75 -6.14 -4.34
CA PRO A 126 20.68 -7.29 -3.45
C PRO A 126 19.34 -8.01 -3.54
N VAL A 127 19.37 -9.34 -3.53
CA VAL A 127 18.16 -10.17 -3.47
C VAL A 127 18.19 -10.99 -2.21
N LYS A 128 17.05 -11.02 -1.51
CA LYS A 128 16.87 -11.77 -0.27
C LYS A 128 15.67 -12.68 -0.37
N VAL A 129 15.71 -13.80 0.34
CA VAL A 129 14.59 -14.71 0.54
C VAL A 129 14.05 -14.59 1.95
N VAL A 130 12.76 -14.73 2.11
CA VAL A 130 12.08 -14.89 3.39
C VAL A 130 11.20 -16.12 3.34
N SER A 131 11.22 -16.94 4.40
CA SER A 131 10.30 -18.05 4.59
C SER A 131 9.42 -17.80 5.81
N GLU A 132 8.13 -17.99 5.64
CA GLU A 132 7.13 -17.85 6.70
C GLU A 132 6.33 -19.15 6.79
N ARG A 133 6.04 -19.57 8.02
CA ARG A 133 5.15 -20.69 8.28
C ARG A 133 3.75 -20.18 8.53
N THR A 134 2.78 -20.71 7.80
CA THR A 134 1.38 -20.39 7.97
C THR A 134 0.59 -21.65 8.28
N LEU A 135 -0.34 -21.56 9.22
CA LEU A 135 -1.28 -22.62 9.53
C LEU A 135 -2.60 -22.34 8.80
N LYS A 136 -2.98 -23.23 7.90
CA LYS A 136 -4.27 -23.18 7.22
C LYS A 136 -4.98 -24.52 7.41
N GLU A 137 -6.18 -24.49 7.96
CA GLU A 137 -7.03 -25.67 8.20
C GLU A 137 -6.31 -26.80 8.97
N GLY A 138 -5.46 -26.42 9.94
CA GLY A 138 -4.68 -27.38 10.75
C GLY A 138 -3.44 -27.96 10.06
N LEU A 139 -3.16 -27.55 8.83
CA LEU A 139 -1.96 -27.94 8.07
C LEU A 139 -0.94 -26.80 8.07
N GLU A 140 0.32 -27.16 8.29
CA GLU A 140 1.44 -26.21 8.25
C GLU A 140 1.95 -26.07 6.82
N PHE A 141 1.97 -24.83 6.33
CA PHE A 141 2.54 -24.47 5.02
C PHE A 141 3.73 -23.55 5.22
N THR A 142 4.77 -23.76 4.42
CA THR A 142 5.91 -22.84 4.32
C THR A 142 5.78 -22.06 3.04
N ASP A 143 5.68 -20.72 3.15
CA ASP A 143 5.65 -19.80 2.03
C ASP A 143 7.02 -19.13 1.89
N ASN A 144 7.64 -19.25 0.73
CA ASN A 144 8.95 -18.68 0.43
C ASN A 144 8.81 -17.60 -0.62
N ARG A 145 9.28 -16.40 -0.29
CA ARG A 145 9.25 -15.25 -1.18
C ARG A 145 10.62 -14.62 -1.31
N PHE A 146 10.90 -14.01 -2.44
CA PHE A 146 12.08 -13.18 -2.62
C PHE A 146 11.72 -11.70 -2.66
N VAL A 147 12.72 -10.87 -2.34
CA VAL A 147 12.64 -9.41 -2.44
C VAL A 147 13.93 -8.90 -3.08
N VAL A 148 13.79 -8.04 -4.07
CA VAL A 148 14.90 -7.27 -4.65
C VAL A 148 14.96 -5.93 -3.92
N GLU A 149 16.08 -5.63 -3.26
CA GLU A 149 16.26 -4.43 -2.46
C GLU A 149 16.97 -3.33 -3.24
N GLY A 150 16.23 -2.26 -3.56
CA GLY A 150 16.77 -0.98 -3.95
C GLY A 150 16.51 0.04 -2.84
N ASN A 151 16.33 1.29 -3.21
CA ASN A 151 15.76 2.30 -2.31
C ASN A 151 14.31 1.96 -1.94
N TYR A 152 13.66 1.18 -2.78
CA TYR A 152 12.36 0.56 -2.58
C TYR A 152 12.51 -0.97 -2.70
N LYS A 153 11.52 -1.74 -2.24
CA LYS A 153 11.53 -3.21 -2.32
C LYS A 153 10.63 -3.70 -3.45
N TYR A 154 11.14 -4.62 -4.26
CA TYR A 154 10.44 -5.12 -5.45
C TYR A 154 10.26 -6.62 -5.43
N THR A 155 9.09 -7.07 -5.89
CA THR A 155 8.77 -8.46 -6.17
C THR A 155 7.96 -8.56 -7.45
N TYR A 156 8.01 -9.71 -8.11
CA TYR A 156 7.13 -10.05 -9.23
C TYR A 156 6.28 -11.26 -8.85
N ASN A 157 4.99 -11.25 -9.19
CA ASN A 157 4.02 -12.28 -8.78
C ASN A 157 4.11 -12.63 -7.29
N ASN A 158 4.07 -11.61 -6.44
CA ASN A 158 4.22 -11.72 -4.98
C ASN A 158 5.56 -12.35 -4.52
N GLY A 159 6.55 -12.45 -5.40
CA GLY A 159 7.87 -12.96 -5.08
C GLY A 159 7.95 -14.46 -4.79
N HIS A 160 6.92 -15.24 -5.14
CA HIS A 160 6.92 -16.70 -4.89
C HIS A 160 8.03 -17.40 -5.66
N LEU A 161 8.84 -18.17 -4.92
CA LEU A 161 9.94 -18.98 -5.45
C LEU A 161 9.56 -20.44 -5.70
N ALA A 162 8.61 -20.96 -4.93
CA ALA A 162 8.18 -22.36 -4.98
C ALA A 162 7.20 -22.60 -6.14
N MET A 163 7.65 -22.37 -7.37
CA MET A 163 6.88 -22.68 -8.56
C MET A 163 7.27 -24.03 -9.14
N ALA A 164 6.28 -24.76 -9.65
CA ALA A 164 6.51 -26.08 -10.26
C ALA A 164 7.37 -25.98 -11.54
N ASP A 165 7.17 -24.91 -12.32
CA ASP A 165 7.94 -24.65 -13.53
C ASP A 165 9.19 -23.79 -13.20
N PRO A 166 10.41 -24.29 -13.42
CA PRO A 166 11.64 -23.54 -13.21
C PRO A 166 11.72 -22.24 -14.05
N VAL A 167 11.26 -22.29 -15.27
CA VAL A 167 11.27 -21.12 -16.19
C VAL A 167 10.35 -20.02 -15.67
N ALA A 168 9.17 -20.38 -15.17
CA ALA A 168 8.25 -19.42 -14.58
C ALA A 168 8.83 -18.77 -13.30
N ALA A 169 9.51 -19.56 -12.44
CA ALA A 169 10.20 -19.06 -11.27
C ALA A 169 11.32 -18.07 -11.64
N ALA A 170 12.11 -18.41 -12.65
CA ALA A 170 13.16 -17.53 -13.16
C ALA A 170 12.61 -16.22 -13.74
N ARG A 171 11.53 -16.27 -14.52
CA ARG A 171 10.90 -15.07 -15.08
C ARG A 171 10.35 -14.15 -14.00
N ASN A 172 9.71 -14.69 -12.97
CA ASN A 172 9.26 -13.89 -11.83
C ASN A 172 10.41 -13.12 -11.20
N PHE A 173 11.55 -13.78 -11.02
CA PHE A 173 12.74 -13.19 -10.45
C PHE A 173 13.35 -12.13 -11.40
N LEU A 174 13.59 -12.48 -12.66
CA LEU A 174 14.22 -11.60 -13.65
C LEU A 174 13.40 -10.35 -13.95
N ASN A 175 12.07 -10.44 -13.88
CA ASN A 175 11.16 -9.36 -14.22
C ASN A 175 10.78 -8.49 -13.00
N ALA A 176 11.35 -8.73 -11.83
CA ALA A 176 11.00 -7.99 -10.61
C ALA A 176 11.21 -6.47 -10.74
N LEU A 177 12.29 -6.03 -11.38
CA LEU A 177 12.59 -4.61 -11.56
C LEU A 177 11.85 -3.97 -12.73
N GLU A 178 11.41 -4.73 -13.72
CA GLU A 178 10.72 -4.21 -14.91
C GLU A 178 9.32 -3.69 -14.63
N LYS A 179 8.78 -3.98 -13.47
CA LYS A 179 7.50 -3.46 -12.97
C LYS A 179 7.59 -2.04 -12.41
N ILE A 180 8.77 -1.50 -12.21
CA ILE A 180 8.97 -0.19 -11.57
C ILE A 180 8.20 0.92 -12.29
N PRO A 181 8.25 1.09 -13.62
CA PRO A 181 7.51 2.17 -14.30
C PRO A 181 6.01 2.10 -14.07
N SER A 182 5.40 0.93 -14.16
CA SER A 182 3.96 0.78 -13.95
C SER A 182 3.57 1.04 -12.50
N THR A 183 4.40 0.69 -11.54
CA THR A 183 4.19 0.98 -10.12
C THR A 183 4.29 2.48 -9.84
N ILE A 184 5.26 3.17 -10.43
CA ILE A 184 5.37 4.63 -10.37
C ILE A 184 4.09 5.29 -10.90
N ASP A 185 3.59 4.85 -12.05
CA ASP A 185 2.37 5.38 -12.64
C ASP A 185 1.15 5.18 -11.73
N GLN A 186 1.04 4.04 -11.07
CA GLN A 186 -0.01 3.78 -10.09
C GLN A 186 0.05 4.73 -8.90
N TYR A 187 1.24 4.99 -8.35
CA TYR A 187 1.42 5.96 -7.26
C TYR A 187 1.14 7.39 -7.68
N LYS A 188 1.54 7.78 -8.89
CA LYS A 188 1.21 9.09 -9.47
C LYS A 188 -0.31 9.28 -9.63
N ALA A 189 -1.02 8.26 -10.11
CA ALA A 189 -2.48 8.30 -10.24
C ALA A 189 -3.17 8.44 -8.88
N LYS A 190 -2.69 7.73 -7.85
CA LYS A 190 -3.18 7.89 -6.47
C LYS A 190 -2.95 9.31 -5.96
N ASN A 191 -1.77 9.89 -6.22
CA ASN A 191 -1.44 11.25 -5.81
C ASN A 191 -2.32 12.29 -6.49
N GLU A 192 -2.67 12.12 -7.77
CA GLU A 192 -3.64 13.00 -8.45
C GLU A 192 -5.00 12.99 -7.76
N GLY A 193 -5.48 11.82 -7.33
CA GLY A 193 -6.69 11.70 -6.54
C GLY A 193 -6.60 12.41 -5.18
N LEU A 194 -5.48 12.24 -4.47
CA LEU A 194 -5.22 12.89 -3.18
C LEU A 194 -5.13 14.41 -3.30
N GLU A 195 -4.48 14.92 -4.34
CA GLU A 195 -4.35 16.35 -4.61
C GLU A 195 -5.71 17.04 -4.90
N LYS A 196 -6.70 16.28 -5.37
CA LYS A 196 -8.09 16.74 -5.52
C LYS A 196 -8.88 16.66 -4.22
N GLU A 197 -8.68 15.60 -3.43
CA GLU A 197 -9.43 15.35 -2.20
C GLU A 197 -8.97 16.22 -1.03
N ILE A 198 -7.66 16.46 -0.89
CA ILE A 198 -7.08 17.24 0.20
C ILE A 198 -7.66 18.65 0.31
N PRO A 199 -7.76 19.45 -0.76
CA PRO A 199 -8.38 20.79 -0.67
C PRO A 199 -9.83 20.77 -0.21
N GLN A 200 -10.61 19.76 -0.59
CA GLN A 200 -12.00 19.60 -0.15
C GLN A 200 -12.07 19.31 1.36
N LEU A 201 -11.19 18.47 1.88
CA LEU A 201 -11.09 18.18 3.30
C LEU A 201 -10.60 19.38 4.09
N GLN A 202 -9.66 20.16 3.55
CA GLN A 202 -9.19 21.41 4.14
C GLN A 202 -10.33 22.42 4.27
N GLU A 203 -11.17 22.57 3.27
CA GLU A 203 -12.34 23.46 3.29
C GLU A 203 -13.31 23.05 4.42
N ILE A 204 -13.65 21.77 4.52
CA ILE A 204 -14.55 21.26 5.57
C ILE A 204 -13.93 21.46 6.96
N ALA A 205 -12.64 21.15 7.13
CA ALA A 205 -11.95 21.29 8.40
C ALA A 205 -11.82 22.74 8.87
N SER A 206 -11.84 23.69 7.95
CA SER A 206 -11.76 25.14 8.25
C SER A 206 -13.10 25.81 8.56
N LYS A 207 -14.23 25.12 8.36
CA LYS A 207 -15.56 25.67 8.63
C LYS A 207 -15.78 25.95 10.10
N VAL A 208 -16.49 27.05 10.39
CA VAL A 208 -16.86 27.48 11.73
C VAL A 208 -18.37 27.37 11.88
N TRP A 209 -18.83 26.92 13.04
CA TRP A 209 -20.25 26.91 13.39
C TRP A 209 -20.73 28.35 13.59
N LYS A 210 -21.81 28.74 12.88
CA LYS A 210 -22.45 30.04 12.98
C LYS A 210 -23.74 29.95 13.76
#